data_c4dcc60091f4642ac90214c5057f971a
#
_entry.id   c4dcc60091f4642ac90214c5057f971a
#
_cell.length_a   1.000
_cell.length_b   1.000
_cell.length_c   1.000
_cell.angle_alpha   90.00
_cell.angle_beta   90.00
_cell.angle_gamma   90.00
#
_symmetry.space_group_name_H-M   'P 1'
#
loop_
_entity.id
_entity.type
_entity.pdbx_description
1 polymer ?
#
loop_
_entity_poly.entity_id
_entity_poly.type
_entity_poly.pdbx_seq_one_letter_code
_entity_poly.pdbx_strand_id
1 'polypeptide(L)'
;MSRPEKAGSRQKNRSKLAVQRPAKRETSRAGRGKPPTQPASPQTLRAAPQTERPTHRWTFLTNHAHVLILIKAQPELILREVAARVGITERAVQRIIQDLESAGFIQRQKVGRQNQYLVLTEQPLRHPIEAHRTIGDLIKLING
;
A
#
# COMPACT_ATOMS: atom_id res chain seq x y z
N MET A 1 8.55 -51.79 -32.12
CA MET A 1 9.97 -51.99 -31.85
C MET A 1 10.47 -50.78 -31.11
N SER A 2 10.52 -50.91 -29.88
CA SER A 2 11.58 -51.08 -28.86
C SER A 2 11.82 -49.77 -28.10
N ARG A 3 11.32 -49.75 -26.86
CA ARG A 3 11.87 -48.99 -25.70
C ARG A 3 13.30 -49.55 -25.39
N PRO A 4 14.14 -48.85 -24.62
CA PRO A 4 14.11 -48.88 -23.17
C PRO A 4 14.45 -47.54 -22.51
N GLU A 5 13.81 -47.16 -21.41
CA GLU A 5 14.12 -47.27 -19.96
C GLU A 5 15.59 -47.23 -19.52
N LYS A 6 15.87 -46.27 -18.62
CA LYS A 6 16.79 -46.33 -17.45
C LYS A 6 16.56 -45.03 -16.64
N ALA A 7 16.02 -44.97 -15.54
CA ALA A 7 16.23 -45.44 -14.17
C ALA A 7 17.58 -45.01 -13.53
N GLY A 8 17.44 -44.38 -12.38
CA GLY A 8 18.48 -44.15 -11.37
C GLY A 8 18.79 -42.68 -11.12
N SER A 9 18.85 -42.10 -9.95
CA SER A 9 19.09 -42.66 -8.62
C SER A 9 18.85 -41.53 -7.58
N ARG A 10 18.17 -41.87 -6.56
CA ARG A 10 18.18 -41.43 -5.19
C ARG A 10 19.51 -40.82 -4.72
N GLN A 11 19.46 -39.65 -4.07
CA GLN A 11 20.34 -39.46 -2.91
C GLN A 11 19.68 -38.57 -1.85
N LYS A 12 19.31 -39.25 -0.77
CA LYS A 12 18.99 -38.69 0.55
C LYS A 12 20.29 -38.17 1.15
N ASN A 13 20.28 -37.00 1.72
CA ASN A 13 21.24 -36.71 2.77
C ASN A 13 20.52 -36.08 3.95
N ARG A 14 20.35 -36.93 4.97
CA ARG A 14 20.05 -36.58 6.34
C ARG A 14 21.37 -36.27 7.01
N SER A 15 21.48 -35.17 7.68
CA SER A 15 22.39 -35.08 8.82
C SER A 15 21.75 -34.21 9.90
N LYS A 16 21.42 -34.93 10.96
CA LYS A 16 21.16 -34.46 12.31
C LYS A 16 22.47 -33.94 12.92
N LEU A 17 22.41 -32.99 13.81
CA LEU A 17 22.95 -32.96 15.20
C LEU A 17 22.76 -31.54 15.72
N ALA A 18 22.00 -31.39 16.75
CA ALA A 18 22.19 -31.48 18.20
C ALA A 18 22.64 -30.09 18.77
N VAL A 19 21.70 -29.44 19.44
CA VAL A 19 21.61 -29.27 20.90
C VAL A 19 22.89 -28.78 21.58
N GLN A 20 22.83 -27.53 22.09
CA GLN A 20 23.38 -27.22 23.42
C GLN A 20 22.86 -25.86 23.92
N ARG A 21 22.09 -25.88 25.00
CA ARG A 21 21.98 -24.80 26.00
C ARG A 21 22.97 -25.12 27.10
N PRO A 22 23.57 -24.12 27.74
CA PRO A 22 23.49 -24.00 29.19
C PRO A 22 23.15 -22.60 29.67
N ALA A 23 22.21 -22.48 30.55
CA ALA A 23 22.31 -22.45 32.01
C ALA A 23 22.66 -21.08 32.62
N LYS A 24 21.66 -20.57 33.31
CA LYS A 24 21.59 -19.71 34.50
C LYS A 24 22.91 -19.20 35.09
N ARG A 25 22.91 -17.90 35.36
CA ARG A 25 23.57 -17.36 36.57
C ARG A 25 22.73 -16.23 37.13
N GLU A 26 22.04 -16.53 38.22
CA GLU A 26 21.59 -15.55 39.20
C GLU A 26 22.83 -14.99 39.96
N THR A 27 22.88 -13.72 40.15
CA THR A 27 23.44 -13.14 41.37
C THR A 27 22.70 -11.85 41.74
N SER A 28 22.08 -11.97 42.85
CA SER A 28 21.56 -10.91 43.71
C SER A 28 22.59 -9.80 44.01
N ARG A 29 22.19 -8.56 44.08
CA ARG A 29 22.43 -7.77 45.30
C ARG A 29 21.77 -6.40 45.24
N ALA A 30 21.11 -6.12 46.31
CA ALA A 30 20.45 -4.89 46.71
C ALA A 30 21.36 -3.66 46.68
N GLY A 31 20.78 -2.51 46.33
CA GLY A 31 21.37 -1.19 46.51
C GLY A 31 20.28 -0.13 46.46
N ARG A 32 19.79 0.25 47.65
CA ARG A 32 18.95 1.43 47.88
C ARG A 32 19.72 2.68 47.44
N GLY A 33 19.11 3.49 46.58
CA GLY A 33 19.56 4.83 46.29
C GLY A 33 18.38 5.63 45.78
N LYS A 34 17.77 6.41 46.67
CA LYS A 34 16.73 7.38 46.36
C LYS A 34 17.40 8.55 45.64
N PRO A 35 17.02 8.95 44.43
CA PRO A 35 17.54 10.17 43.82
C PRO A 35 16.79 11.39 44.34
N PRO A 36 17.41 12.56 44.43
CA PRO A 36 16.83 13.78 44.98
C PRO A 36 15.80 14.37 44.01
N THR A 37 14.75 14.86 44.63
CA THR A 37 13.70 15.68 44.06
C THR A 37 14.28 16.94 43.44
N GLN A 38 14.26 17.07 42.12
CA GLN A 38 14.51 18.33 41.42
C GLN A 38 13.17 19.07 41.25
N PRO A 39 13.16 20.40 41.46
CA PRO A 39 11.95 21.20 41.28
C PRO A 39 11.61 21.29 39.79
N ALA A 40 10.34 21.02 39.48
CA ALA A 40 9.79 21.14 38.15
C ALA A 40 9.86 22.59 37.64
N SER A 41 10.68 22.81 36.62
CA SER A 41 10.62 24.03 35.82
C SER A 41 9.33 23.99 34.97
N PRO A 42 8.62 25.12 34.82
CA PRO A 42 7.45 25.16 33.97
C PRO A 42 7.86 24.95 32.51
N GLN A 43 7.63 23.76 31.98
CA GLN A 43 7.75 23.51 30.56
C GLN A 43 6.64 24.28 29.86
N THR A 44 7.05 25.37 29.23
CA THR A 44 6.26 26.08 28.22
C THR A 44 5.80 25.05 27.20
N LEU A 45 4.51 24.71 27.24
CA LEU A 45 3.85 23.91 26.25
C LEU A 45 3.96 24.64 24.89
N ARG A 46 5.05 24.39 24.15
CA ARG A 46 5.05 24.62 22.73
C ARG A 46 3.99 23.70 22.15
N ALA A 47 2.83 24.28 21.84
CA ALA A 47 1.84 23.64 21.01
C ALA A 47 2.53 23.18 19.73
N ALA A 48 2.77 21.88 19.60
CA ALA A 48 3.11 21.28 18.35
C ALA A 48 2.01 21.66 17.35
N PRO A 49 2.32 22.03 16.11
CA PRO A 49 1.30 22.26 15.11
C PRO A 49 0.47 20.96 15.04
N GLN A 50 -0.77 21.05 15.45
CA GLN A 50 -1.73 19.98 15.25
C GLN A 50 -1.87 19.88 13.73
N THR A 51 -1.14 18.94 13.13
CA THR A 51 -1.46 18.46 11.80
C THR A 51 -2.89 17.97 11.93
N GLU A 52 -3.83 18.77 11.44
CA GLU A 52 -5.22 18.43 11.33
C GLU A 52 -5.30 17.06 10.68
N ARG A 53 -5.61 16.04 11.48
CA ARG A 53 -5.92 14.72 10.95
C ARG A 53 -7.07 14.96 10.00
N PRO A 54 -6.96 14.58 8.72
CA PRO A 54 -8.09 14.73 7.82
C PRO A 54 -9.27 14.03 8.47
N THR A 55 -10.26 14.83 8.89
CA THR A 55 -11.52 14.28 9.36
C THR A 55 -11.99 13.34 8.27
N HIS A 56 -12.20 12.08 8.59
CA HIS A 56 -12.70 11.06 7.69
C HIS A 56 -14.07 11.51 7.18
N ARG A 57 -14.06 12.38 6.16
CA ARG A 57 -15.29 12.78 5.48
C ARG A 57 -15.73 11.56 4.68
N TRP A 58 -16.89 11.06 5.05
CA TRP A 58 -17.54 10.02 4.26
C TRP A 58 -17.69 10.49 2.81
N THR A 59 -17.32 9.65 1.86
CA THR A 59 -17.42 9.94 0.42
C THR A 59 -18.22 8.85 -0.27
N PHE A 60 -19.02 9.20 -1.26
CA PHE A 60 -19.78 8.22 -2.05
C PHE A 60 -18.88 7.34 -2.91
N LEU A 61 -17.83 7.92 -3.46
CA LEU A 61 -16.89 7.21 -4.31
C LEU A 61 -15.68 6.73 -3.51
N THR A 62 -15.16 5.59 -3.91
CA THR A 62 -13.93 5.04 -3.34
C THR A 62 -12.71 5.82 -3.83
N ASN A 63 -11.57 5.67 -3.14
CA ASN A 63 -10.32 6.25 -3.60
C ASN A 63 -9.90 5.74 -4.99
N HIS A 64 -10.27 4.51 -5.37
CA HIS A 64 -10.06 3.99 -6.72
C HIS A 64 -10.79 4.83 -7.77
N ALA A 65 -12.06 5.15 -7.52
CA ALA A 65 -12.82 6.00 -8.43
C ALA A 65 -12.23 7.43 -8.51
N HIS A 66 -11.86 8.03 -7.38
CA HIS A 66 -11.24 9.36 -7.37
C HIS A 66 -9.93 9.39 -8.17
N VAL A 67 -9.05 8.40 -7.97
CA VAL A 67 -7.78 8.29 -8.71
C VAL A 67 -8.05 8.11 -10.21
N LEU A 68 -8.99 7.24 -10.58
CA LEU A 68 -9.34 6.98 -11.98
C LEU A 68 -9.87 8.24 -12.68
N ILE A 69 -10.76 8.99 -12.03
CA ILE A 69 -11.34 10.25 -12.56
C ILE A 69 -10.24 11.29 -12.77
N LEU A 70 -9.34 11.45 -11.80
CA LEU A 70 -8.24 12.41 -11.91
C LEU A 70 -7.28 12.06 -13.03
N ILE A 71 -6.90 10.79 -13.17
CA ILE A 71 -6.01 10.33 -14.24
C ILE A 71 -6.66 10.52 -15.61
N LYS A 72 -7.98 10.29 -15.72
CA LYS A 72 -8.70 10.52 -16.98
C LYS A 72 -8.75 11.99 -17.35
N ALA A 73 -9.00 12.88 -16.37
CA ALA A 73 -9.06 14.32 -16.60
C ALA A 73 -7.69 14.92 -16.91
N GLN A 74 -6.63 14.40 -16.29
CA GLN A 74 -5.27 14.92 -16.41
C GLN A 74 -4.26 13.76 -16.45
N PRO A 75 -4.03 13.16 -17.62
CA PRO A 75 -3.16 11.99 -17.77
C PRO A 75 -1.68 12.27 -17.44
N GLU A 76 -1.27 13.52 -17.42
CA GLU A 76 0.11 13.97 -17.16
C GLU A 76 0.41 14.21 -15.69
N LEU A 77 -0.60 14.09 -14.80
CA LEU A 77 -0.39 14.29 -13.37
C LEU A 77 0.60 13.27 -12.82
N ILE A 78 1.55 13.77 -12.06
CA ILE A 78 2.45 12.92 -11.29
C ILE A 78 1.71 12.34 -10.07
N LEU A 79 2.10 11.13 -9.64
CA LEU A 79 1.41 10.41 -8.56
C LEU A 79 1.31 11.21 -7.25
N ARG A 80 2.31 12.04 -6.96
CA ARG A 80 2.31 12.91 -5.80
C ARG A 80 1.18 13.94 -5.83
N GLU A 81 0.89 14.50 -7.00
CA GLU A 81 -0.22 15.47 -7.17
C GLU A 81 -1.58 14.77 -7.05
N VAL A 82 -1.71 13.58 -7.64
CA VAL A 82 -2.90 12.73 -7.47
C VAL A 82 -3.13 12.43 -5.98
N ALA A 83 -2.08 12.06 -5.24
CA ALA A 83 -2.14 11.80 -3.82
C ALA A 83 -2.62 13.01 -3.01
N ALA A 84 -2.07 14.18 -3.29
CA ALA A 84 -2.45 15.43 -2.62
C ALA A 84 -3.93 15.80 -2.89
N ARG A 85 -4.42 15.63 -4.12
CA ARG A 85 -5.81 15.97 -4.50
C ARG A 85 -6.83 15.00 -3.92
N VAL A 86 -6.49 13.70 -3.85
CA VAL A 86 -7.37 12.68 -3.26
C VAL A 86 -7.29 12.68 -1.73
N GLY A 87 -6.23 13.24 -1.15
CA GLY A 87 -6.00 13.26 0.31
C GLY A 87 -5.49 11.92 0.85
N ILE A 88 -4.72 11.18 0.06
CA ILE A 88 -4.09 9.90 0.43
C ILE A 88 -2.58 9.94 0.22
N THR A 89 -1.87 8.91 0.66
CA THR A 89 -0.41 8.83 0.45
C THR A 89 -0.08 8.44 -1.00
N GLU A 90 1.08 8.86 -1.49
CA GLU A 90 1.58 8.46 -2.81
C GLU A 90 1.69 6.93 -2.95
N ARG A 91 2.10 6.24 -1.87
CA ARG A 91 2.14 4.77 -1.84
C ARG A 91 0.74 4.15 -2.03
N ALA A 92 -0.29 4.77 -1.44
CA ALA A 92 -1.67 4.33 -1.66
C ALA A 92 -2.11 4.52 -3.11
N VAL A 93 -1.74 5.65 -3.75
CA VAL A 93 -2.01 5.88 -5.17
C VAL A 93 -1.31 4.84 -6.04
N GLN A 94 -0.04 4.52 -5.78
CA GLN A 94 0.71 3.49 -6.51
C GLN A 94 0.01 2.13 -6.44
N ARG A 95 -0.49 1.75 -5.25
CA ARG A 95 -1.26 0.50 -5.08
C ARG A 95 -2.56 0.53 -5.87
N ILE A 96 -3.33 1.62 -5.78
CA ILE A 96 -4.57 1.79 -6.55
C ILE A 96 -4.32 1.67 -8.05
N ILE A 97 -3.25 2.28 -8.57
CA ILE A 97 -2.88 2.17 -9.97
C ILE A 97 -2.57 0.72 -10.36
N GLN A 98 -1.85 -0.02 -9.52
CA GLN A 98 -1.59 -1.45 -9.76
C GLN A 98 -2.89 -2.26 -9.78
N ASP A 99 -3.81 -1.98 -8.85
CA ASP A 99 -5.12 -2.63 -8.79
C ASP A 99 -5.95 -2.35 -10.04
N LEU A 100 -6.00 -1.09 -10.49
CA LEU A 100 -6.71 -0.66 -11.69
C LEU A 100 -6.10 -1.24 -12.98
N GLU A 101 -4.76 -1.29 -13.07
CA GLU A 101 -4.03 -1.88 -14.20
C GLU A 101 -4.27 -3.39 -14.27
N SER A 102 -4.13 -4.10 -13.14
CA SER A 102 -4.37 -5.54 -13.03
C SER A 102 -5.82 -5.93 -13.35
N ALA A 103 -6.75 -5.05 -13.04
CA ALA A 103 -8.17 -5.24 -13.33
C ALA A 103 -8.57 -4.81 -14.75
N GLY A 104 -7.66 -4.28 -15.55
CA GLY A 104 -7.91 -3.88 -16.92
C GLY A 104 -8.69 -2.57 -17.09
N PHE A 105 -8.70 -1.70 -16.10
CA PHE A 105 -9.34 -0.38 -16.18
C PHE A 105 -8.43 0.70 -16.73
N ILE A 106 -7.13 0.54 -16.57
CA ILE A 106 -6.12 1.44 -17.12
C ILE A 106 -5.01 0.67 -17.80
N GLN A 107 -4.34 1.34 -18.74
CA GLN A 107 -3.10 0.87 -19.36
C GLN A 107 -2.01 1.90 -19.10
N ARG A 108 -0.85 1.42 -18.66
CA ARG A 108 0.33 2.25 -18.47
C ARG A 108 1.09 2.37 -19.77
N GLN A 109 1.37 3.61 -20.17
CA GLN A 109 2.23 3.92 -21.30
C GLN A 109 3.42 4.74 -20.83
N LYS A 110 4.60 4.40 -21.30
CA LYS A 110 5.81 5.17 -20.99
C LYS A 110 6.02 6.21 -22.09
N VAL A 111 5.91 7.49 -21.71
CA VAL A 111 6.15 8.62 -22.59
C VAL A 111 7.39 9.38 -22.08
N GLY A 112 8.52 9.17 -22.72
CA GLY A 112 9.79 9.72 -22.25
C GLY A 112 10.19 9.17 -20.89
N ARG A 113 10.34 10.06 -19.90
CA ARG A 113 10.69 9.72 -18.51
C ARG A 113 9.47 9.55 -17.59
N GLN A 114 8.27 9.85 -18.08
CA GLN A 114 7.03 9.82 -17.31
C GLN A 114 6.15 8.65 -17.71
N ASN A 115 5.34 8.18 -16.76
CA ASN A 115 4.29 7.22 -17.04
C ASN A 115 3.00 8.01 -17.31
N GLN A 116 2.35 7.73 -18.42
CA GLN A 116 0.99 8.16 -18.71
C GLN A 116 0.04 6.98 -18.55
N TYR A 117 -1.19 7.27 -18.18
CA TYR A 117 -2.21 6.25 -17.93
C TYR A 117 -3.40 6.48 -18.85
N LEU A 118 -3.69 5.49 -19.69
CA LEU A 118 -4.86 5.47 -20.54
C LEU A 118 -5.99 4.78 -19.80
N VAL A 119 -7.11 5.47 -19.56
CA VAL A 119 -8.30 4.90 -18.95
C VAL A 119 -9.17 4.23 -20.01
N LEU A 120 -9.50 2.95 -19.80
CA LEU A 120 -10.34 2.14 -20.68
C LEU A 120 -11.81 2.37 -20.29
N THR A 121 -12.46 3.28 -20.99
CA THR A 121 -13.83 3.75 -20.68
C THR A 121 -14.92 2.74 -20.93
N GLU A 122 -14.66 1.75 -21.80
CA GLU A 122 -15.65 0.73 -22.19
C GLU A 122 -15.78 -0.41 -21.15
N GLN A 123 -14.90 -0.45 -20.16
CA GLN A 123 -14.92 -1.48 -19.12
C GLN A 123 -16.14 -1.28 -18.21
N PRO A 124 -16.90 -2.37 -17.94
CA PRO A 124 -18.02 -2.32 -17.01
C PRO A 124 -17.55 -2.11 -15.58
N LEU A 125 -18.39 -1.49 -14.75
CA LEU A 125 -18.14 -1.41 -13.32
C LEU A 125 -18.15 -2.81 -12.69
N ARG A 126 -17.32 -3.02 -11.67
CA ARG A 126 -17.03 -4.38 -11.14
C ARG A 126 -18.14 -4.97 -10.28
N HIS A 127 -18.85 -4.12 -9.57
CA HIS A 127 -19.88 -4.61 -8.65
C HIS A 127 -21.15 -5.02 -9.42
N PRO A 128 -21.79 -6.16 -9.12
CA PRO A 128 -22.98 -6.64 -9.84
C PRO A 128 -24.12 -5.63 -9.94
N ILE A 129 -24.32 -4.80 -8.92
CA ILE A 129 -25.36 -3.78 -8.89
C ILE A 129 -25.13 -2.71 -9.98
N GLU A 130 -23.89 -2.42 -10.32
CA GLU A 130 -23.49 -1.35 -11.23
C GLU A 130 -22.87 -1.86 -12.55
N ALA A 131 -22.75 -3.19 -12.72
CA ALA A 131 -22.10 -3.82 -13.87
C ALA A 131 -22.79 -3.52 -15.22
N HIS A 132 -24.01 -2.99 -15.19
CA HIS A 132 -24.73 -2.50 -16.37
C HIS A 132 -24.22 -1.11 -16.84
N ARG A 133 -23.33 -0.48 -16.10
CA ARG A 133 -22.70 0.81 -16.41
C ARG A 133 -21.21 0.64 -16.66
N THR A 134 -20.66 1.52 -17.47
CA THR A 134 -19.23 1.55 -17.80
C THR A 134 -18.49 2.62 -17.01
N ILE A 135 -17.17 2.50 -17.01
CA ILE A 135 -16.28 3.55 -16.49
C ILE A 135 -16.53 4.89 -17.21
N GLY A 136 -16.82 4.84 -18.52
CA GLY A 136 -17.16 6.01 -19.31
C GLY A 136 -18.43 6.72 -18.82
N ASP A 137 -19.46 5.95 -18.44
CA ASP A 137 -20.70 6.50 -17.90
C ASP A 137 -20.44 7.23 -16.57
N LEU A 138 -19.65 6.61 -15.68
CA LEU A 138 -19.27 7.22 -14.41
C LEU A 138 -18.50 8.54 -14.61
N ILE A 139 -17.55 8.55 -15.52
CA ILE A 139 -16.72 9.74 -15.81
C ILE A 139 -17.58 10.85 -16.41
N LYS A 140 -18.47 10.52 -17.34
CA LYS A 140 -19.42 11.50 -17.93
C LYS A 140 -20.34 12.10 -16.87
N LEU A 141 -20.84 11.29 -15.94
CA LEU A 141 -21.71 11.77 -14.86
C LEU A 141 -21.01 12.82 -13.97
N ILE A 142 -19.70 12.71 -13.78
CA ILE A 142 -18.96 13.58 -12.87
C ILE A 142 -18.39 14.80 -13.57
N ASN A 143 -17.92 14.64 -14.80
CA ASN A 143 -17.26 15.73 -15.54
C ASN A 143 -18.22 16.54 -16.40
N GLY A 144 -19.51 16.12 -16.50
CA GLY A 144 -20.57 16.85 -17.24
C GLY A 144 -20.41 16.71 -18.72
#